data_3be3c3867ff30e2ecea4f9417dd9c342
#
_entry.id   3be3c3867ff30e2ecea4f9417dd9c342
#
_cell.length_a   1.000
_cell.length_b   1.000
_cell.length_c   1.000
_cell.angle_alpha   90.00
_cell.angle_beta   90.00
_cell.angle_gamma   90.00
#
_symmetry.space_group_name_H-M   'P 1'
#
loop_
_entity.id
_entity.type
_entity.pdbx_description
1 polymer ?
#
loop_
_entity_poly.entity_id
_entity_poly.type
_entity_poly.pdbx_seq_one_letter_code
_entity_poly.pdbx_strand_id
1 'polypeptide(L)'
;VLIIGGTLAYFNQDLSASNVFLTGKYDTDLHEEFKPPGDWQPGVEIPKKVDIKNKGNVDVVAVARMTESCVRKEDVFITTYETVDGRKTERQEKVASKGDVLPLQFEASDGTQQEFALKNFGSDVVPYAEAKSPEEYRNKWVYTYDENSKAYYFIYMGLIEGGNTSPGLLESVTMNPRAQATVTHTKLVS
;
A
#
# COMPACT_ATOMS: atom_id res chain seq x y z
N VAL A 1 -2.83 -30.47 -12.30
CA VAL A 1 -3.97 -29.72 -11.74
C VAL A 1 -3.59 -28.24 -11.74
N LEU A 2 -4.27 -27.48 -12.59
CA LEU A 2 -4.10 -26.03 -12.65
C LEU A 2 -5.02 -25.41 -11.59
N ILE A 3 -4.43 -24.79 -10.59
CA ILE A 3 -5.19 -24.06 -9.57
C ILE A 3 -5.06 -22.58 -9.89
N ILE A 4 -6.12 -21.98 -10.34
CA ILE A 4 -6.24 -20.54 -10.47
C ILE A 4 -6.84 -20.05 -9.16
N GLY A 5 -5.98 -19.81 -8.18
CA GLY A 5 -6.33 -19.10 -6.96
C GLY A 5 -6.08 -17.62 -7.16
N GLY A 6 -7.10 -16.86 -7.50
CA GLY A 6 -6.98 -15.41 -7.52
C GLY A 6 -6.70 -14.88 -6.12
N THR A 7 -5.53 -14.28 -5.90
CA THR A 7 -5.24 -13.55 -4.66
C THR A 7 -5.81 -12.15 -4.81
N LEU A 8 -7.01 -11.93 -4.27
CA LEU A 8 -7.55 -10.59 -4.16
C LEU A 8 -6.96 -9.95 -2.91
N ALA A 9 -6.04 -9.02 -3.10
CA ALA A 9 -5.45 -8.25 -2.04
C ALA A 9 -6.25 -6.96 -1.82
N TYR A 10 -6.61 -6.68 -0.58
CA TYR A 10 -7.20 -5.40 -0.18
C TYR A 10 -6.12 -4.56 0.50
N PHE A 11 -5.78 -3.43 -0.09
CA PHE A 11 -4.86 -2.47 0.51
C PHE A 11 -5.62 -1.54 1.44
N ASN A 12 -5.26 -1.56 2.71
CA ASN A 12 -5.59 -0.53 3.67
C ASN A 12 -4.35 0.33 3.91
N GLN A 13 -4.48 1.62 3.73
CA GLN A 13 -3.47 2.59 4.14
C GLN A 13 -4.02 3.38 5.33
N ASP A 14 -3.33 3.29 6.45
CA ASP A 14 -3.59 4.16 7.59
C ASP A 14 -2.65 5.37 7.49
N LEU A 15 -3.25 6.53 7.24
CA LEU A 15 -2.56 7.80 7.24
C LEU A 15 -2.93 8.54 8.52
N SER A 16 -1.92 8.82 9.35
CA SER A 16 -2.10 9.67 10.53
C SER A 16 -1.33 10.97 10.34
N ALA A 17 -2.00 12.10 10.52
CA ALA A 17 -1.38 13.41 10.57
C ALA A 17 -1.34 13.92 12.01
N SER A 18 -0.19 14.41 12.46
CA SER A 18 -0.06 15.04 13.78
C SER A 18 0.34 16.52 13.64
N ASN A 19 -0.33 17.37 14.40
CA ASN A 19 -0.07 18.82 14.43
C ASN A 19 0.86 19.20 15.56
N VAL A 20 1.80 20.11 15.30
CA VAL A 20 2.66 20.72 16.30
C VAL A 20 2.16 22.14 16.63
N PHE A 21 2.10 22.44 17.91
CA PHE A 21 1.49 23.57 18.63
C PHE A 21 1.73 24.98 18.09
N LEU A 22 0.66 25.81 18.09
CA LEU A 22 0.68 27.27 18.33
C LEU A 22 -0.74 27.79 18.63
N THR A 23 -0.90 28.98 19.20
CA THR A 23 -2.18 29.61 19.58
C THR A 23 -3.01 30.05 18.39
N GLY A 24 -4.08 29.31 18.10
CA GLY A 24 -5.00 29.53 16.99
C GLY A 24 -5.98 28.36 16.86
N LYS A 25 -6.92 28.43 15.94
CA LYS A 25 -7.76 27.30 15.64
C LYS A 25 -7.01 26.37 14.67
N TYR A 26 -6.55 25.26 15.21
CA TYR A 26 -5.98 24.16 14.42
C TYR A 26 -7.11 23.22 14.01
N ASP A 27 -7.24 23.00 12.74
CA ASP A 27 -8.21 22.06 12.19
C ASP A 27 -7.64 21.52 10.87
N THR A 28 -6.96 20.40 10.95
CA THR A 28 -6.42 19.74 9.76
C THR A 28 -7.19 18.47 9.49
N ASP A 29 -7.41 18.20 8.22
CA ASP A 29 -8.08 17.03 7.75
C ASP A 29 -7.24 16.32 6.69
N LEU A 30 -7.17 15.01 6.80
CA LEU A 30 -6.61 14.17 5.76
C LEU A 30 -7.69 13.96 4.70
N HIS A 31 -7.46 14.50 3.52
CA HIS A 31 -8.35 14.30 2.40
C HIS A 31 -7.85 13.10 1.58
N GLU A 32 -8.73 12.12 1.41
CA GLU A 32 -8.45 10.91 0.63
C GLU A 32 -9.56 10.65 -0.37
N GLU A 33 -9.20 10.61 -1.65
CA GLU A 33 -10.07 10.12 -2.72
C GLU A 33 -9.61 8.73 -3.14
N PHE A 34 -10.34 7.71 -2.70
CA PHE A 34 -10.03 6.33 -3.03
C PHE A 34 -11.30 5.50 -3.23
N LYS A 35 -11.36 4.78 -4.34
CA LYS A 35 -12.38 3.78 -4.61
C LYS A 35 -11.69 2.43 -4.80
N PRO A 36 -11.80 1.53 -3.80
CA PRO A 36 -11.21 0.20 -3.94
C PRO A 36 -11.75 -0.52 -5.18
N PRO A 37 -10.89 -1.11 -6.01
CA PRO A 37 -11.35 -1.93 -7.12
C PRO A 37 -11.94 -3.24 -6.61
N GLY A 38 -12.89 -3.78 -7.33
CA GLY A 38 -13.42 -5.14 -7.06
C GLY A 38 -12.38 -6.22 -7.31
N ASP A 39 -11.58 -6.02 -8.36
CA ASP A 39 -10.51 -6.92 -8.79
C ASP A 39 -9.34 -6.08 -9.29
N TRP A 40 -8.22 -6.12 -8.58
CA TRP A 40 -7.02 -5.35 -8.93
C TRP A 40 -6.03 -6.27 -9.62
N GLN A 41 -5.70 -5.96 -10.85
CA GLN A 41 -4.84 -6.75 -11.71
C GLN A 41 -3.41 -6.18 -11.78
N PRO A 42 -2.38 -7.02 -12.00
CA PRO A 42 -1.03 -6.57 -12.25
C PRO A 42 -0.95 -5.54 -13.38
N GLY A 43 -0.22 -4.45 -13.15
CA GLY A 43 -0.06 -3.35 -14.08
C GLY A 43 -1.21 -2.33 -14.10
N VAL A 44 -2.29 -2.58 -13.37
CA VAL A 44 -3.42 -1.64 -13.30
C VAL A 44 -3.15 -0.58 -12.23
N GLU A 45 -3.18 0.67 -12.64
CA GLU A 45 -3.10 1.85 -11.79
C GLU A 45 -4.48 2.25 -11.28
N ILE A 46 -4.56 2.57 -9.99
CA ILE A 46 -5.79 3.03 -9.34
C ILE A 46 -5.52 4.38 -8.72
N PRO A 47 -6.33 5.41 -9.05
CA PRO A 47 -6.25 6.70 -8.40
C PRO A 47 -6.44 6.57 -6.88
N LYS A 48 -5.51 7.12 -6.14
CA LYS A 48 -5.56 7.23 -4.68
C LYS A 48 -4.91 8.54 -4.28
N LYS A 49 -5.71 9.62 -4.36
CA LYS A 49 -5.23 10.95 -4.06
C LYS A 49 -5.28 11.21 -2.57
N VAL A 50 -4.18 11.67 -2.04
CA VAL A 50 -4.03 12.02 -0.63
C VAL A 50 -3.37 13.37 -0.52
N ASP A 51 -4.00 14.26 0.22
CA ASP A 51 -3.47 15.57 0.59
C ASP A 51 -3.91 15.96 2.00
N ILE A 52 -3.39 17.07 2.52
CA ILE A 52 -3.76 17.58 3.85
C ILE A 52 -4.40 18.95 3.68
N LYS A 53 -5.63 19.08 4.13
CA LYS A 53 -6.38 20.32 4.19
C LYS A 53 -6.22 20.98 5.54
N ASN A 54 -5.73 22.22 5.56
CA ASN A 54 -5.79 23.07 6.73
C ASN A 54 -7.14 23.82 6.78
N LYS A 55 -8.07 23.35 7.62
CA LYS A 55 -9.39 23.99 7.82
C LYS A 55 -9.35 25.08 8.88
N GLY A 56 -8.20 25.24 9.55
CA GLY A 56 -7.96 26.27 10.54
C GLY A 56 -7.70 27.64 9.93
N ASN A 57 -7.34 28.59 10.77
CA ASN A 57 -6.97 29.95 10.38
C ASN A 57 -5.53 30.33 10.71
N VAL A 58 -4.73 29.33 11.07
CA VAL A 58 -3.29 29.45 11.37
C VAL A 58 -2.52 28.56 10.44
N ASP A 59 -1.35 28.99 10.03
CA ASP A 59 -0.45 28.20 9.21
C ASP A 59 0.08 27.00 10.00
N VAL A 60 0.18 25.86 9.35
CA VAL A 60 0.61 24.60 9.99
C VAL A 60 1.75 23.94 9.22
N VAL A 61 2.62 23.25 9.95
CA VAL A 61 3.53 22.25 9.41
C VAL A 61 2.83 20.90 9.50
N ALA A 62 2.86 20.13 8.43
CA ALA A 62 2.24 18.81 8.40
C ALA A 62 3.28 17.70 8.45
N VAL A 63 2.99 16.68 9.24
CA VAL A 63 3.71 15.38 9.26
C VAL A 63 2.70 14.28 8.99
N ALA A 64 3.05 13.35 8.14
CA ALA A 64 2.20 12.20 7.85
C ALA A 64 2.97 10.89 8.04
N ARG A 65 2.27 9.87 8.48
CA ARG A 65 2.76 8.50 8.54
C ARG A 65 1.89 7.62 7.66
N MET A 66 2.51 6.85 6.78
CA MET A 66 1.81 5.93 5.89
C MET A 66 2.27 4.50 6.18
N THR A 67 1.31 3.62 6.43
CA THR A 67 1.51 2.18 6.55
C THR A 67 0.70 1.46 5.49
N GLU A 68 1.15 0.28 5.12
CA GLU A 68 0.47 -0.58 4.17
C GLU A 68 0.06 -1.88 4.85
N SER A 69 -1.08 -2.41 4.46
CA SER A 69 -1.46 -3.77 4.78
C SER A 69 -2.07 -4.46 3.56
N CYS A 70 -1.74 -5.71 3.37
CA CYS A 70 -2.31 -6.56 2.34
C CYS A 70 -3.01 -7.73 3.00
N VAL A 71 -4.31 -7.87 2.76
CA VAL A 71 -5.13 -8.89 3.41
C VAL A 71 -5.88 -9.70 2.37
N ARG A 72 -5.88 -11.02 2.53
CA ARG A 72 -6.60 -11.93 1.64
C ARG A 72 -8.10 -11.68 1.69
N LYS A 73 -8.71 -11.49 0.53
CA LYS A 73 -10.13 -11.15 0.42
C LYS A 73 -11.05 -12.37 0.54
N GLU A 74 -10.57 -13.54 0.08
CA GLU A 74 -11.36 -14.77 0.01
C GLU A 74 -10.55 -15.98 0.47
N ASP A 75 -11.26 -17.04 0.87
CA ASP A 75 -10.65 -18.34 1.12
C ASP A 75 -10.11 -18.93 -0.18
N VAL A 76 -8.98 -19.63 -0.10
CA VAL A 76 -8.41 -20.35 -1.24
C VAL A 76 -8.51 -21.83 -1.00
N PHE A 77 -9.11 -22.53 -1.95
CA PHE A 77 -9.25 -23.97 -1.95
C PHE A 77 -8.44 -24.59 -3.08
N ILE A 78 -7.85 -25.73 -2.81
CA ILE A 78 -7.25 -26.60 -3.81
C ILE A 78 -8.10 -27.85 -3.97
N THR A 79 -8.17 -28.35 -5.19
CA THR A 79 -8.79 -29.64 -5.45
C THR A 79 -7.73 -30.72 -5.43
N THR A 80 -7.85 -31.64 -4.49
CA THR A 80 -7.02 -32.85 -4.41
C THR A 80 -7.82 -34.05 -4.84
N TYR A 81 -7.15 -35.10 -5.31
CA TYR A 81 -7.79 -36.34 -5.73
C TYR A 81 -7.21 -37.47 -4.88
N GLU A 82 -8.08 -38.18 -4.22
CA GLU A 82 -7.74 -39.41 -3.48
C GLU A 82 -8.31 -40.63 -4.23
N THR A 83 -7.59 -41.75 -4.24
CA THR A 83 -8.09 -43.01 -4.76
C THR A 83 -8.54 -43.87 -3.59
N VAL A 84 -9.86 -44.07 -3.45
CA VAL A 84 -10.46 -44.91 -2.44
C VAL A 84 -11.15 -46.06 -3.19
N ASP A 85 -10.81 -47.30 -2.87
CA ASP A 85 -11.36 -48.52 -3.50
C ASP A 85 -11.28 -48.50 -5.02
N GLY A 86 -10.16 -47.96 -5.57
CA GLY A 86 -9.96 -47.89 -7.03
C GLY A 86 -10.75 -46.80 -7.72
N ARG A 87 -11.49 -45.97 -6.98
CA ARG A 87 -12.24 -44.82 -7.49
C ARG A 87 -11.56 -43.52 -7.13
N LYS A 88 -11.39 -42.65 -8.12
CA LYS A 88 -10.84 -41.30 -7.93
C LYS A 88 -11.93 -40.40 -7.34
N THR A 89 -11.70 -39.94 -6.14
CA THR A 89 -12.61 -39.03 -5.40
C THR A 89 -12.00 -37.64 -5.32
N GLU A 90 -12.76 -36.64 -5.66
CA GLU A 90 -12.36 -35.23 -5.55
C GLU A 90 -12.59 -34.71 -4.11
N ARG A 91 -11.61 -34.01 -3.60
CA ARG A 91 -11.68 -33.35 -2.29
C ARG A 91 -11.25 -31.92 -2.39
N GLN A 92 -12.01 -31.03 -1.79
CA GLN A 92 -11.64 -29.60 -1.61
C GLN A 92 -10.89 -29.45 -0.29
N GLU A 93 -9.68 -28.88 -0.38
CA GLU A 93 -8.86 -28.57 0.79
C GLU A 93 -8.63 -27.05 0.85
N LYS A 94 -9.00 -26.43 1.98
CA LYS A 94 -8.74 -25.02 2.20
C LYS A 94 -7.27 -24.83 2.56
N VAL A 95 -6.53 -24.08 1.75
CA VAL A 95 -5.09 -23.86 1.91
C VAL A 95 -4.75 -22.44 2.40
N ALA A 96 -5.69 -21.51 2.32
CA ALA A 96 -5.54 -20.17 2.87
C ALA A 96 -6.91 -19.57 3.23
N SER A 97 -6.92 -18.68 4.20
CA SER A 97 -8.14 -18.11 4.75
C SER A 97 -8.31 -16.64 4.35
N LYS A 98 -9.56 -16.24 4.16
CA LYS A 98 -9.93 -14.83 4.15
C LYS A 98 -9.43 -14.17 5.43
N GLY A 99 -8.83 -12.98 5.32
CA GLY A 99 -8.27 -12.23 6.43
C GLY A 99 -6.80 -12.54 6.74
N ASP A 100 -6.20 -13.54 6.08
CA ASP A 100 -4.76 -13.78 6.23
C ASP A 100 -3.97 -12.55 5.76
N VAL A 101 -3.03 -12.10 6.59
CA VAL A 101 -2.12 -11.01 6.25
C VAL A 101 -1.10 -11.55 5.25
N LEU A 102 -0.97 -10.86 4.14
CA LEU A 102 -0.05 -11.21 3.06
C LEU A 102 1.21 -10.35 3.15
N PRO A 103 2.36 -10.86 2.67
CA PRO A 103 3.57 -10.06 2.54
C PRO A 103 3.33 -8.83 1.65
N LEU A 104 3.99 -7.72 1.96
CA LEU A 104 3.96 -6.50 1.13
C LEU A 104 4.91 -6.59 -0.06
N GLN A 105 5.82 -7.56 -0.04
CA GLN A 105 6.83 -7.79 -1.07
C GLN A 105 6.78 -9.24 -1.55
N PHE A 106 7.26 -9.45 -2.76
CA PHE A 106 7.43 -10.77 -3.37
C PHE A 106 8.80 -10.86 -4.05
N GLU A 107 9.30 -12.08 -4.19
CA GLU A 107 10.49 -12.35 -4.98
C GLU A 107 10.10 -12.47 -6.45
N ALA A 108 10.67 -11.61 -7.28
CA ALA A 108 10.46 -11.68 -8.73
C ALA A 108 11.31 -12.81 -9.35
N SER A 109 11.02 -13.15 -10.60
CA SER A 109 11.70 -14.24 -11.34
C SER A 109 13.21 -14.07 -11.48
N ASP A 110 13.72 -12.86 -11.31
CA ASP A 110 15.16 -12.56 -11.32
C ASP A 110 15.81 -12.58 -9.91
N GLY A 111 15.06 -13.01 -8.89
CA GLY A 111 15.50 -13.08 -7.50
C GLY A 111 15.46 -11.75 -6.74
N THR A 112 14.97 -10.66 -7.36
CA THR A 112 14.86 -9.37 -6.67
C THR A 112 13.59 -9.29 -5.85
N GLN A 113 13.67 -8.67 -4.68
CA GLN A 113 12.50 -8.34 -3.87
C GLN A 113 11.79 -7.13 -4.48
N GLN A 114 10.48 -7.26 -4.68
CA GLN A 114 9.63 -6.26 -5.31
C GLN A 114 8.43 -5.98 -4.43
N GLU A 115 7.96 -4.74 -4.40
CA GLU A 115 6.71 -4.38 -3.73
C GLU A 115 5.50 -4.81 -4.58
N PHE A 116 4.44 -5.29 -3.94
CA PHE A 116 3.17 -5.60 -4.63
C PHE A 116 2.48 -4.32 -5.11
N ALA A 117 2.47 -3.28 -4.29
CA ALA A 117 1.88 -1.98 -4.63
C ALA A 117 2.98 -0.94 -4.84
N LEU A 118 3.09 -0.47 -6.06
CA LEU A 118 3.93 0.66 -6.41
C LEU A 118 3.19 1.96 -6.08
N LYS A 119 3.79 2.80 -5.25
CA LYS A 119 3.23 4.08 -4.84
C LYS A 119 3.67 5.18 -5.79
N ASN A 120 2.72 5.84 -6.42
CA ASN A 120 2.97 7.00 -7.27
C ASN A 120 2.75 8.25 -6.42
N PHE A 121 3.82 8.73 -5.80
CA PHE A 121 3.80 9.94 -5.00
C PHE A 121 3.57 11.19 -5.86
N GLY A 122 3.10 12.25 -5.21
CA GLY A 122 2.97 13.55 -5.85
C GLY A 122 4.31 14.09 -6.35
N SER A 123 4.28 15.02 -7.32
CA SER A 123 5.48 15.59 -7.94
C SER A 123 6.40 16.32 -6.96
N ASP A 124 5.84 16.79 -5.84
CA ASP A 124 6.56 17.50 -4.79
C ASP A 124 6.95 16.61 -3.61
N VAL A 125 6.90 15.29 -3.80
CA VAL A 125 7.33 14.30 -2.80
C VAL A 125 8.70 13.76 -3.18
N VAL A 126 9.68 13.93 -2.29
CA VAL A 126 11.06 13.52 -2.53
C VAL A 126 11.63 12.74 -1.34
N PRO A 127 12.51 11.77 -1.57
CA PRO A 127 13.19 11.09 -0.49
C PRO A 127 14.17 12.02 0.23
N TYR A 128 14.34 11.82 1.52
CA TYR A 128 15.42 12.46 2.27
C TYR A 128 16.78 11.93 1.78
N ALA A 129 17.73 12.83 1.63
CA ALA A 129 19.13 12.51 1.33
C ALA A 129 20.05 13.46 2.11
N GLU A 130 20.98 12.90 2.87
CA GLU A 130 21.90 13.69 3.74
C GLU A 130 22.73 14.72 2.97
N ALA A 131 23.01 14.45 1.69
CA ALA A 131 23.78 15.35 0.83
C ALA A 131 23.03 16.62 0.40
N LYS A 132 21.71 16.69 0.63
CA LYS A 132 20.89 17.84 0.24
C LYS A 132 20.76 18.85 1.36
N SER A 133 20.81 20.13 0.99
CA SER A 133 20.56 21.23 1.92
C SER A 133 19.04 21.38 2.21
N PRO A 134 18.67 21.98 3.35
CA PRO A 134 17.26 22.24 3.66
C PRO A 134 16.52 23.07 2.61
N GLU A 135 17.22 23.97 1.92
CA GLU A 135 16.63 24.81 0.87
C GLU A 135 16.14 24.01 -0.35
N GLU A 136 16.76 22.89 -0.66
CA GLU A 136 16.37 22.02 -1.76
C GLU A 136 15.03 21.28 -1.51
N TYR A 137 14.61 21.27 -0.24
CA TYR A 137 13.36 20.66 0.21
C TYR A 137 12.23 21.66 0.41
N ARG A 138 12.49 22.95 0.21
CA ARG A 138 11.48 24.01 0.42
C ARG A 138 10.19 23.72 -0.34
N ASN A 139 9.06 23.77 0.36
CA ASN A 139 7.72 23.50 -0.15
C ASN A 139 7.53 22.09 -0.75
N LYS A 140 8.31 21.12 -0.29
CA LYS A 140 8.19 19.72 -0.69
C LYS A 140 7.83 18.83 0.49
N TRP A 141 7.20 17.72 0.20
CA TRP A 141 7.11 16.59 1.10
C TRP A 141 8.44 15.83 1.07
N VAL A 142 9.07 15.67 2.20
CA VAL A 142 10.30 14.89 2.36
C VAL A 142 9.98 13.63 3.13
N TYR A 143 10.37 12.47 2.62
CA TYR A 143 10.06 11.21 3.28
C TYR A 143 11.28 10.36 3.58
N THR A 144 11.11 9.52 4.60
CA THR A 144 11.97 8.38 4.91
C THR A 144 11.11 7.13 5.03
N TYR A 145 11.70 5.97 4.76
CA TYR A 145 11.07 4.68 5.03
C TYR A 145 11.80 3.99 6.19
N ASP A 146 11.05 3.53 7.17
CA ASP A 146 11.59 2.78 8.30
C ASP A 146 11.26 1.29 8.14
N GLU A 147 12.30 0.49 7.94
CA GLU A 147 12.19 -0.96 7.76
C GLU A 147 11.64 -1.69 8.99
N ASN A 148 11.84 -1.16 10.20
CA ASN A 148 11.39 -1.80 11.42
C ASN A 148 9.87 -1.65 11.59
N SER A 149 9.35 -0.44 11.38
CA SER A 149 7.92 -0.16 11.48
C SER A 149 7.16 -0.39 10.18
N LYS A 150 7.88 -0.72 9.09
CA LYS A 150 7.32 -0.85 7.73
C LYS A 150 6.45 0.34 7.35
N ALA A 151 6.94 1.54 7.65
CA ALA A 151 6.20 2.78 7.48
C ALA A 151 7.00 3.85 6.77
N TYR A 152 6.31 4.65 5.97
CA TYR A 152 6.81 5.90 5.44
C TYR A 152 6.49 7.03 6.41
N TYR A 153 7.45 7.91 6.62
CA TYR A 153 7.29 9.13 7.41
C TYR A 153 7.56 10.32 6.51
N PHE A 154 6.60 11.23 6.45
CA PHE A 154 6.65 12.43 5.62
C PHE A 154 6.63 13.68 6.49
N ILE A 155 7.39 14.67 6.10
CA ILE A 155 7.30 16.02 6.63
C ILE A 155 7.16 17.01 5.47
N TYR A 156 6.20 17.92 5.56
CA TYR A 156 6.08 19.01 4.62
C TYR A 156 7.03 20.14 4.99
N MET A 157 8.01 20.43 4.15
CA MET A 157 9.04 21.45 4.36
C MET A 157 8.59 22.85 3.93
N GLY A 158 7.33 23.17 4.21
CA GLY A 158 6.66 24.43 4.00
C GLY A 158 5.57 24.65 5.03
N LEU A 159 4.80 25.71 4.86
CA LEU A 159 3.61 26.00 5.65
C LEU A 159 2.36 25.77 4.80
N ILE A 160 1.36 25.12 5.39
CA ILE A 160 0.03 25.05 4.81
C ILE A 160 -0.77 26.17 5.46
N GLU A 161 -0.99 27.25 4.71
CA GLU A 161 -1.72 28.44 5.18
C GLU A 161 -3.15 28.07 5.57
N GLY A 162 -3.73 28.84 6.47
CA GLY A 162 -5.12 28.67 6.89
C GLY A 162 -6.07 28.67 5.70
N GLY A 163 -6.92 27.66 5.60
CA GLY A 163 -7.86 27.47 4.48
C GLY A 163 -7.27 26.79 3.24
N ASN A 164 -5.97 26.55 3.16
CA ASN A 164 -5.31 25.94 2.01
C ASN A 164 -5.10 24.42 2.16
N THR A 165 -4.66 23.80 1.07
CA THR A 165 -4.36 22.37 0.98
C THR A 165 -2.89 22.19 0.62
N SER A 166 -2.24 21.18 1.17
CA SER A 166 -0.86 20.82 0.80
C SER A 166 -0.77 20.36 -0.65
N PRO A 167 0.42 20.33 -1.24
CA PRO A 167 0.66 19.52 -2.43
C PRO A 167 0.26 18.05 -2.18
N GLY A 168 -0.15 17.36 -3.24
CA GLY A 168 -0.52 15.95 -3.19
C GLY A 168 0.62 15.09 -2.64
N LEU A 169 0.33 14.23 -1.67
CA LEU A 169 1.29 13.31 -1.09
C LEU A 169 1.32 12.00 -1.88
N LEU A 170 0.16 11.49 -2.27
CA LEU A 170 -0.01 10.30 -3.09
C LEU A 170 -1.01 10.61 -4.21
N GLU A 171 -0.73 10.16 -5.43
CA GLU A 171 -1.61 10.34 -6.58
C GLU A 171 -2.34 9.05 -6.96
N SER A 172 -1.61 7.95 -6.91
CA SER A 172 -2.14 6.64 -7.30
C SER A 172 -1.31 5.49 -6.75
N VAL A 173 -1.84 4.30 -6.85
CA VAL A 173 -1.14 3.04 -6.59
C VAL A 173 -1.28 2.13 -7.81
N THR A 174 -0.20 1.45 -8.16
CA THR A 174 -0.19 0.49 -9.28
C THR A 174 0.16 -0.88 -8.74
N MET A 175 -0.64 -1.91 -9.05
CA MET A 175 -0.19 -3.27 -8.76
C MET A 175 1.03 -3.58 -9.64
N ASN A 176 2.10 -4.03 -8.99
CA ASN A 176 3.34 -4.31 -9.71
C ASN A 176 3.07 -5.26 -10.88
N PRO A 177 3.40 -4.88 -12.14
CA PRO A 177 3.13 -5.72 -13.30
C PRO A 177 3.90 -7.05 -13.27
N ARG A 178 4.96 -7.14 -12.44
CA ARG A 178 5.72 -8.37 -12.23
C ARG A 178 5.11 -9.28 -11.15
N ALA A 179 4.08 -8.82 -10.44
CA ALA A 179 3.33 -9.63 -9.48
C ALA A 179 2.53 -10.69 -10.24
N GLN A 180 3.05 -11.90 -10.28
CA GLN A 180 2.33 -13.04 -10.85
C GLN A 180 1.64 -13.80 -9.73
N ALA A 181 0.42 -14.26 -9.98
CA ALA A 181 -0.25 -15.20 -9.10
C ALA A 181 0.49 -16.55 -9.17
N THR A 182 1.47 -16.73 -8.28
CA THR A 182 2.20 -17.99 -8.18
C THR A 182 1.59 -18.83 -7.07
N VAL A 183 0.66 -19.70 -7.43
CA VAL A 183 0.37 -20.88 -6.60
C VAL A 183 0.71 -22.12 -7.41
N THR A 184 1.98 -22.50 -7.36
CA THR A 184 2.40 -23.80 -7.87
C THR A 184 2.45 -24.76 -6.70
N HIS A 185 1.35 -25.43 -6.39
CA HIS A 185 1.37 -26.61 -5.55
C HIS A 185 1.23 -27.84 -6.40
N THR A 186 2.35 -28.38 -6.84
CA THR A 186 2.42 -29.72 -7.36
C THR A 186 2.82 -30.63 -6.20
N LYS A 187 1.85 -31.18 -5.49
CA LYS A 187 2.09 -32.32 -4.60
C LYS A 187 1.82 -33.56 -5.42
N LEU A 188 2.86 -34.13 -5.99
CA LEU A 188 2.85 -35.52 -6.44
C LEU A 188 2.86 -36.42 -5.20
N VAL A 189 1.75 -37.04 -4.92
CA VAL A 189 1.68 -38.17 -3.96
C VAL A 189 1.79 -39.43 -4.79
N SER A 190 2.91 -40.13 -4.66
CA SER A 190 3.13 -41.48 -5.15
C SER A 190 2.34 -42.48 -4.31
#